data_ac4a5c2a4f84f050007724e71ac78aec
#
_entry.id   ac4a5c2a4f84f050007724e71ac78aec
#
_cell.length_a   1.000
_cell.length_b   1.000
_cell.length_c   1.000
_cell.angle_alpha   90.00
_cell.angle_beta   90.00
_cell.angle_gamma   90.00
#
_symmetry.space_group_name_H-M   'P 1'
#
loop_
_entity.id
_entity.type
_entity.pdbx_description
1 polymer ?
#
loop_
_entity_poly.entity_id
_entity_poly.type
_entity_poly.pdbx_seq_one_letter_code
_entity_poly.pdbx_strand_id
1 'polypeptide(L)'
;MEDRLDTSTFIPTLKFSAIYGANAAGKSNFIKALIMMRRIIIEGKVNSSFRNKYSKIKKENEKKSSYFEVEIAIHKKIYSYGFEVILNEMKFVSEWLYEVLEDNKEEMIFTRDIEHETYDFGKMIKRPDLKTKLEIYAGDVANNSNALFLSVMNDKKDRLYKEYEEIRCLSDVYMWFTRKLDISENRKNVISDYTYFMNKDNFQKVCDLIGAFGTGIKSFKIENISQEEFARHVPREVIEDIIEQIEKNKTKNNRTKNNFGITMRAPNAFFILKPNKKGNIQCKTLKFEHTTNDFLFDLAEESDGTIRVLDLLEVFMSEDDKTFVIDELDRCLHPILTYKFISLFFELAKIKNVQLVVTTHESRLLDFNLLRREEVWFVDKRESGASDIYPLSQYNDKFDCIIDKAYLEGRYGGVPIFNTIFPIEKV
;
A
#
# COMPACT_ATOMS: atom_id res chain seq x y z
N MET A 1 12.26 4.68 22.73
CA MET A 1 11.79 5.42 21.51
C MET A 1 12.69 5.19 20.29
N GLU A 2 13.95 4.79 20.46
CA GLU A 2 14.85 4.38 19.35
C GLU A 2 14.32 3.18 18.58
N ASP A 3 13.57 2.28 19.22
CA ASP A 3 12.97 1.08 18.62
C ASP A 3 11.95 1.35 17.49
N ARG A 4 11.58 2.63 17.26
CA ARG A 4 10.63 3.05 16.21
C ARG A 4 11.30 3.47 14.90
N LEU A 5 12.61 3.40 14.85
CA LEU A 5 13.40 3.67 13.66
C LEU A 5 13.90 2.36 13.08
N ASP A 6 13.86 2.24 11.76
CA ASP A 6 14.68 1.29 11.05
C ASP A 6 16.04 1.94 10.79
N THR A 7 17.07 1.43 11.44
CA THR A 7 18.46 1.90 11.33
C THR A 7 19.30 0.97 10.46
N SER A 8 18.67 0.15 9.65
CA SER A 8 19.37 -0.78 8.75
C SER A 8 20.13 -0.09 7.63
N THR A 9 19.76 1.16 7.31
CA THR A 9 20.42 2.03 6.33
C THR A 9 21.09 3.21 7.02
N PHE A 10 21.92 3.96 6.27
CA PHE A 10 22.61 5.15 6.79
C PHE A 10 21.65 6.31 7.13
N ILE A 11 20.45 6.36 6.51
CA ILE A 11 19.35 7.24 6.90
C ILE A 11 18.35 6.43 7.71
N PRO A 12 18.17 6.72 9.00
CA PRO A 12 17.14 6.07 9.79
C PRO A 12 15.74 6.40 9.25
N THR A 13 14.91 5.37 9.01
CA THR A 13 13.55 5.55 8.52
C THR A 13 12.53 5.35 9.63
N LEU A 14 11.48 6.17 9.63
CA LEU A 14 10.37 6.04 10.57
C LEU A 14 9.56 4.77 10.26
N LYS A 15 9.29 3.95 11.28
CA LYS A 15 8.39 2.80 11.14
C LYS A 15 6.93 3.18 11.16
N PHE A 16 6.59 4.40 11.57
CA PHE A 16 5.23 4.90 11.62
C PHE A 16 5.13 6.35 11.13
N SER A 17 4.02 6.68 10.45
CA SER A 17 3.65 8.05 10.12
C SER A 17 2.13 8.21 10.10
N ALA A 18 1.63 9.24 10.77
CA ALA A 18 0.22 9.62 10.76
C ALA A 18 0.04 10.95 10.02
N ILE A 19 -0.82 10.96 9.02
CA ILE A 19 -1.11 12.11 8.15
C ILE A 19 -2.47 12.68 8.52
N TYR A 20 -2.48 13.89 9.03
CA TYR A 20 -3.67 14.66 9.42
C TYR A 20 -4.03 15.69 8.36
N GLY A 21 -5.26 16.14 8.37
CA GLY A 21 -5.72 17.23 7.50
C GLY A 21 -7.22 17.33 7.46
N ALA A 22 -7.73 18.48 7.06
CA ALA A 22 -9.15 18.72 6.87
C ALA A 22 -9.77 17.81 5.79
N ASN A 23 -11.09 17.71 5.79
CA ASN A 23 -11.80 17.07 4.69
C ASN A 23 -11.47 17.82 3.37
N ALA A 24 -11.21 17.05 2.32
CA ALA A 24 -10.81 17.57 1.00
C ALA A 24 -9.43 18.29 0.97
N ALA A 25 -8.60 18.23 2.02
CA ALA A 25 -7.24 18.79 2.01
C ALA A 25 -6.29 18.04 1.04
N GLY A 26 -6.55 16.75 0.77
CA GLY A 26 -5.75 15.97 -0.20
C GLY A 26 -5.18 14.66 0.34
N LYS A 27 -5.44 14.27 1.59
CA LYS A 27 -4.96 13.00 2.18
C LYS A 27 -5.21 11.79 1.28
N SER A 28 -6.46 11.57 0.89
CA SER A 28 -6.81 10.45 -0.01
C SER A 28 -6.25 10.62 -1.42
N ASN A 29 -5.89 11.84 -1.88
CA ASN A 29 -5.22 12.02 -3.16
C ASN A 29 -3.78 11.52 -3.11
N PHE A 30 -3.08 11.73 -1.99
CA PHE A 30 -1.75 11.14 -1.76
C PHE A 30 -1.81 9.61 -1.86
N ILE A 31 -2.76 8.98 -1.14
CA ILE A 31 -2.94 7.52 -1.20
C ILE A 31 -3.26 7.05 -2.63
N LYS A 32 -4.14 7.75 -3.34
CA LYS A 32 -4.48 7.44 -4.75
C LYS A 32 -3.30 7.60 -5.69
N ALA A 33 -2.41 8.56 -5.44
CA ALA A 33 -1.17 8.71 -6.20
C ALA A 33 -0.23 7.51 -6.00
N LEU A 34 -0.07 7.03 -4.77
CA LEU A 34 0.69 5.81 -4.49
C LEU A 34 0.09 4.57 -5.14
N ILE A 35 -1.24 4.41 -5.07
CA ILE A 35 -1.95 3.31 -5.76
C ILE A 35 -1.72 3.39 -7.27
N MET A 36 -1.80 4.58 -7.85
CA MET A 36 -1.58 4.79 -9.28
C MET A 36 -0.14 4.45 -9.66
N MET A 37 0.85 4.95 -8.93
CA MET A 37 2.26 4.64 -9.15
C MET A 37 2.51 3.12 -9.10
N ARG A 38 2.06 2.48 -8.00
CA ARG A 38 2.19 1.01 -7.83
C ARG A 38 1.56 0.26 -8.98
N ARG A 39 0.35 0.63 -9.40
CA ARG A 39 -0.38 -0.06 -10.46
C ARG A 39 0.28 0.12 -11.83
N ILE A 40 0.76 1.33 -12.13
CA ILE A 40 1.53 1.61 -13.36
C ILE A 40 2.78 0.72 -13.43
N ILE A 41 3.52 0.58 -12.31
CA ILE A 41 4.72 -0.25 -12.25
C ILE A 41 4.39 -1.74 -12.44
N ILE A 42 3.35 -2.24 -11.79
CA ILE A 42 2.94 -3.66 -11.88
C ILE A 42 2.44 -4.00 -13.29
N GLU A 43 1.62 -3.14 -13.89
CA GLU A 43 1.09 -3.33 -15.25
C GLU A 43 2.12 -2.98 -16.34
N GLY A 44 3.19 -2.27 -16.00
CA GLY A 44 4.23 -1.79 -16.90
C GLY A 44 3.77 -0.71 -17.87
N LYS A 45 2.53 -0.20 -17.70
CA LYS A 45 1.91 0.78 -18.59
C LYS A 45 0.87 1.61 -17.85
N VAL A 46 0.49 2.73 -18.45
CA VAL A 46 -0.59 3.57 -17.93
C VAL A 46 -1.95 2.97 -18.29
N ASN A 47 -2.75 2.69 -17.26
CA ASN A 47 -4.13 2.23 -17.47
C ASN A 47 -5.03 3.38 -17.91
N SER A 48 -5.97 3.12 -18.83
CA SER A 48 -6.92 4.12 -19.34
C SER A 48 -7.77 4.78 -18.24
N SER A 49 -8.01 4.08 -17.12
CA SER A 49 -8.71 4.63 -15.94
C SER A 49 -7.96 5.80 -15.27
N PHE A 50 -6.66 5.97 -15.55
CA PHE A 50 -5.85 7.06 -15.03
C PHE A 50 -5.75 8.27 -15.96
N ARG A 51 -6.24 8.16 -17.19
CA ARG A 51 -6.12 9.19 -18.23
C ARG A 51 -6.52 10.59 -17.76
N ASN A 52 -7.58 10.71 -16.95
CA ASN A 52 -8.11 11.98 -16.47
C ASN A 52 -7.73 12.30 -15.01
N LYS A 53 -6.65 11.69 -14.47
CA LYS A 53 -6.23 11.86 -13.07
C LYS A 53 -5.11 12.89 -12.86
N TYR A 54 -4.74 13.64 -13.90
CA TYR A 54 -3.85 14.78 -13.77
C TYR A 54 -4.47 15.91 -12.92
N SER A 55 -3.63 16.82 -12.42
CA SER A 55 -4.09 17.99 -11.65
C SER A 55 -4.95 18.92 -12.49
N LYS A 56 -6.22 19.13 -12.10
CA LYS A 56 -7.18 19.97 -12.80
C LYS A 56 -7.20 21.44 -12.36
N ILE A 57 -6.19 21.88 -11.61
CA ILE A 57 -6.06 23.25 -11.14
C ILE A 57 -5.94 24.24 -12.32
N LYS A 58 -5.18 23.83 -13.35
CA LYS A 58 -5.00 24.60 -14.58
C LYS A 58 -5.27 23.72 -15.79
N LYS A 59 -5.91 24.29 -16.81
CA LYS A 59 -6.25 23.56 -18.05
C LYS A 59 -5.00 23.01 -18.77
N GLU A 60 -3.90 23.73 -18.72
CA GLU A 60 -2.62 23.33 -19.33
C GLU A 60 -2.03 22.06 -18.72
N ASN A 61 -2.41 21.69 -17.48
CA ASN A 61 -1.90 20.49 -16.81
C ASN A 61 -2.33 19.19 -17.51
N GLU A 62 -3.33 19.25 -18.38
CA GLU A 62 -3.72 18.12 -19.23
C GLU A 62 -2.57 17.60 -20.11
N LYS A 63 -1.67 18.50 -20.52
CA LYS A 63 -0.52 18.21 -21.41
C LYS A 63 0.81 18.16 -20.66
N LYS A 64 0.82 18.45 -19.35
CA LYS A 64 2.05 18.40 -18.54
C LYS A 64 2.27 17.01 -17.97
N SER A 65 3.53 16.66 -17.78
CA SER A 65 3.90 15.46 -17.08
C SER A 65 3.52 15.52 -15.61
N SER A 66 3.14 14.38 -15.07
CA SER A 66 3.04 14.11 -13.64
C SER A 66 4.29 13.36 -13.21
N TYR A 67 4.92 13.82 -12.15
CA TYR A 67 6.14 13.28 -11.57
C TYR A 67 5.80 12.32 -10.43
N PHE A 68 6.39 11.14 -10.46
CA PHE A 68 6.30 10.12 -9.41
C PHE A 68 7.68 9.66 -9.01
N GLU A 69 7.99 9.72 -7.74
CA GLU A 69 9.24 9.22 -7.19
C GLU A 69 9.03 8.71 -5.77
N VAL A 70 9.76 7.65 -5.42
CA VAL A 70 9.85 7.14 -4.05
C VAL A 70 11.29 6.74 -3.74
N GLU A 71 11.69 7.01 -2.51
CA GLU A 71 12.90 6.44 -1.92
C GLU A 71 12.53 5.25 -1.05
N ILE A 72 13.19 4.12 -1.28
CA ILE A 72 12.91 2.87 -0.60
C ILE A 72 14.17 2.23 -0.05
N ALA A 73 14.09 1.74 1.20
CA ALA A 73 15.17 1.01 1.84
C ALA A 73 15.03 -0.49 1.54
N ILE A 74 16.01 -1.09 0.89
CA ILE A 74 16.05 -2.51 0.54
C ILE A 74 17.46 -3.04 0.78
N HIS A 75 17.60 -4.15 1.53
CA HIS A 75 18.90 -4.80 1.77
C HIS A 75 20.01 -3.84 2.25
N LYS A 76 19.66 -2.93 3.18
CA LYS A 76 20.57 -1.92 3.75
C LYS A 76 21.03 -0.82 2.77
N LYS A 77 20.40 -0.72 1.61
CA LYS A 77 20.62 0.32 0.62
C LYS A 77 19.36 1.13 0.44
N ILE A 78 19.51 2.37 -0.02
CA ILE A 78 18.39 3.24 -0.35
C ILE A 78 18.39 3.42 -1.87
N TYR A 79 17.23 3.22 -2.48
CA TYR A 79 17.01 3.41 -3.91
C TYR A 79 15.96 4.48 -4.15
N SER A 80 16.25 5.41 -5.05
CA SER A 80 15.29 6.38 -5.58
C SER A 80 14.83 5.88 -6.95
N TYR A 81 13.55 5.54 -7.06
CA TYR A 81 12.93 5.13 -8.32
C TYR A 81 11.79 6.07 -8.68
N GLY A 82 11.78 6.54 -9.92
CA GLY A 82 10.75 7.41 -10.40
C GLY A 82 10.53 7.39 -11.91
N PHE A 83 9.48 8.08 -12.32
CA PHE A 83 9.15 8.32 -13.71
C PHE A 83 8.29 9.56 -13.88
N GLU A 84 8.33 10.16 -15.06
CA GLU A 84 7.38 11.19 -15.49
C GLU A 84 6.44 10.64 -16.56
N VAL A 85 5.16 11.07 -16.47
CA VAL A 85 4.11 10.56 -17.36
C VAL A 85 3.09 11.65 -17.71
N ILE A 86 2.75 11.82 -18.98
CA ILE A 86 1.62 12.61 -19.43
C ILE A 86 0.38 11.71 -19.37
N LEU A 87 -0.38 11.83 -18.28
CA LEU A 87 -1.50 10.92 -17.99
C LEU A 87 -2.58 10.94 -19.08
N ASN A 88 -2.92 12.12 -19.60
CA ASN A 88 -3.94 12.23 -20.65
C ASN A 88 -3.54 11.53 -21.95
N GLU A 89 -2.26 11.51 -22.28
CA GLU A 89 -1.71 10.84 -23.46
C GLU A 89 -1.33 9.38 -23.18
N MET A 90 -1.26 8.99 -21.89
CA MET A 90 -0.78 7.69 -21.42
C MET A 90 0.67 7.40 -21.89
N LYS A 91 1.51 8.43 -21.89
CA LYS A 91 2.89 8.36 -22.36
C LYS A 91 3.87 8.71 -21.27
N PHE A 92 4.87 7.87 -21.07
CA PHE A 92 6.02 8.20 -20.22
C PHE A 92 6.92 9.21 -20.94
N VAL A 93 7.52 10.09 -20.14
CA VAL A 93 8.49 11.10 -20.58
C VAL A 93 9.90 10.66 -20.22
N SER A 94 10.06 10.23 -18.96
CA SER A 94 11.34 9.79 -18.41
C SER A 94 11.15 8.70 -17.36
N GLU A 95 12.21 7.94 -17.09
CA GLU A 95 12.25 6.90 -16.05
C GLU A 95 13.67 6.82 -15.49
N TRP A 96 13.83 6.61 -14.18
CA TRP A 96 15.13 6.53 -13.53
C TRP A 96 15.15 5.62 -12.33
N LEU A 97 16.34 5.12 -12.02
CA LEU A 97 16.67 4.43 -10.79
C LEU A 97 18.09 4.84 -10.35
N TYR A 98 18.18 5.30 -9.11
CA TYR A 98 19.44 5.64 -8.45
C TYR A 98 19.62 4.85 -7.17
N GLU A 99 20.85 4.58 -6.77
CA GLU A 99 21.22 4.21 -5.41
C GLU A 99 21.62 5.50 -4.68
N VAL A 100 20.96 5.81 -3.56
CA VAL A 100 21.29 6.95 -2.71
C VAL A 100 22.42 6.53 -1.77
N LEU A 101 23.53 7.26 -1.82
CA LEU A 101 24.73 7.00 -1.03
C LEU A 101 24.81 7.96 0.17
N GLU A 102 25.74 7.66 1.07
CA GLU A 102 26.11 8.58 2.15
C GLU A 102 26.47 9.96 1.56
N ASP A 103 26.21 11.04 2.30
CA ASP A 103 26.33 12.45 1.85
C ASP A 103 25.25 12.88 0.81
N ASN A 104 24.13 12.19 0.71
CA ASN A 104 23.05 12.47 -0.26
C ASN A 104 23.53 12.50 -1.73
N LYS A 105 24.56 11.74 -2.04
CA LYS A 105 24.98 11.51 -3.42
C LYS A 105 24.15 10.41 -4.03
N GLU A 106 23.85 10.54 -5.31
CA GLU A 106 23.13 9.55 -6.08
C GLU A 106 24.08 8.86 -7.07
N GLU A 107 24.08 7.53 -7.04
CA GLU A 107 24.74 6.73 -8.08
C GLU A 107 23.69 6.19 -9.04
N MET A 108 23.79 6.59 -10.30
CA MET A 108 22.87 6.19 -11.35
C MET A 108 22.98 4.67 -11.59
N ILE A 109 21.82 3.99 -11.61
CA ILE A 109 21.70 2.60 -12.07
C ILE A 109 21.24 2.61 -13.51
N PHE A 110 20.16 3.32 -13.83
CA PHE A 110 19.77 3.65 -15.18
C PHE A 110 18.95 4.94 -15.22
N THR A 111 19.00 5.61 -16.37
CA THR A 111 18.08 6.69 -16.74
C THR A 111 17.57 6.46 -18.15
N ARG A 112 16.36 6.91 -18.40
CA ARG A 112 15.72 6.87 -19.70
C ARG A 112 15.03 8.20 -19.97
N ASP A 113 15.39 8.83 -21.09
CA ASP A 113 14.68 9.97 -21.67
C ASP A 113 14.00 9.49 -22.95
N ILE A 114 12.67 9.49 -22.95
CA ILE A 114 11.87 8.91 -24.02
C ILE A 114 11.73 9.89 -25.20
N GLU A 115 11.73 11.19 -24.93
CA GLU A 115 11.64 12.20 -25.95
C GLU A 115 12.89 12.21 -26.84
N HIS A 116 14.06 12.04 -26.22
CA HIS A 116 15.35 12.00 -26.92
C HIS A 116 15.80 10.56 -27.28
N GLU A 117 14.99 9.55 -26.96
CA GLU A 117 15.29 8.12 -27.20
C GLU A 117 16.64 7.68 -26.60
N THR A 118 17.04 8.25 -25.47
CA THR A 118 18.32 7.96 -24.82
C THR A 118 18.17 7.06 -23.60
N TYR A 119 19.18 6.22 -23.40
CA TYR A 119 19.35 5.38 -22.22
C TYR A 119 20.77 5.50 -21.71
N ASP A 120 20.90 5.71 -20.41
CA ASP A 120 22.19 5.67 -19.74
C ASP A 120 22.17 4.63 -18.62
N PHE A 121 23.25 3.86 -18.56
CA PHE A 121 23.47 2.87 -17.50
C PHE A 121 24.66 3.26 -16.66
N GLY A 122 24.48 3.10 -15.33
CA GLY A 122 25.47 3.51 -14.34
C GLY A 122 26.78 2.76 -14.42
N LYS A 123 27.82 3.36 -13.83
CA LYS A 123 29.20 2.80 -13.79
C LYS A 123 29.28 1.48 -13.02
N MET A 124 28.29 1.15 -12.20
CA MET A 124 28.20 -0.14 -11.51
C MET A 124 28.10 -1.33 -12.47
N ILE A 125 27.58 -1.12 -13.69
CA ILE A 125 27.48 -2.14 -14.73
C ILE A 125 28.84 -2.23 -15.45
N LYS A 126 29.73 -3.08 -14.90
CA LYS A 126 31.10 -3.22 -15.36
C LYS A 126 31.29 -4.25 -16.47
N ARG A 127 30.39 -5.25 -16.52
CA ARG A 127 30.51 -6.38 -17.46
C ARG A 127 30.02 -5.97 -18.86
N PRO A 128 30.87 -6.06 -19.90
CA PRO A 128 30.49 -5.67 -21.28
C PRO A 128 29.32 -6.49 -21.83
N ASP A 129 29.29 -7.81 -21.52
CA ASP A 129 28.22 -8.71 -21.94
C ASP A 129 26.86 -8.35 -21.31
N LEU A 130 26.86 -7.94 -20.05
CA LEU A 130 25.66 -7.42 -19.39
C LEU A 130 25.21 -6.11 -20.01
N LYS A 131 26.15 -5.17 -20.22
CA LYS A 131 25.84 -3.88 -20.82
C LYS A 131 25.17 -4.06 -22.19
N THR A 132 25.72 -4.92 -23.06
CA THR A 132 25.10 -5.25 -24.34
C THR A 132 23.70 -5.84 -24.20
N LYS A 133 23.47 -6.74 -23.21
CA LYS A 133 22.11 -7.29 -22.94
C LYS A 133 21.15 -6.19 -22.53
N LEU A 134 21.56 -5.29 -21.63
CA LEU A 134 20.72 -4.17 -21.18
C LEU A 134 20.41 -3.20 -22.32
N GLU A 135 21.38 -2.90 -23.17
CA GLU A 135 21.18 -2.06 -24.37
C GLU A 135 20.16 -2.68 -25.34
N ILE A 136 20.19 -4.01 -25.52
CA ILE A 136 19.18 -4.72 -26.32
C ILE A 136 17.79 -4.58 -25.69
N TYR A 137 17.65 -4.86 -24.39
CA TYR A 137 16.35 -4.73 -23.69
C TYR A 137 15.86 -3.27 -23.65
N ALA A 138 16.78 -2.31 -23.53
CA ALA A 138 16.46 -0.89 -23.61
C ALA A 138 16.01 -0.52 -25.02
N GLY A 139 16.67 -1.05 -26.05
CA GLY A 139 16.28 -0.86 -27.45
C GLY A 139 14.89 -1.38 -27.78
N ASP A 140 14.49 -2.51 -27.20
CA ASP A 140 13.13 -3.08 -27.37
C ASP A 140 12.02 -2.14 -26.88
N VAL A 141 12.33 -1.24 -25.96
CA VAL A 141 11.37 -0.26 -25.39
C VAL A 141 11.74 1.20 -25.68
N ALA A 142 12.81 1.46 -26.45
CA ALA A 142 13.30 2.81 -26.72
C ALA A 142 12.18 3.72 -27.26
N ASN A 143 11.51 3.27 -28.30
CA ASN A 143 10.43 3.99 -28.96
C ASN A 143 9.05 3.70 -28.36
N ASN A 144 8.98 2.91 -27.30
CA ASN A 144 7.72 2.56 -26.65
C ASN A 144 7.44 3.47 -25.45
N SER A 145 6.85 4.63 -25.70
CA SER A 145 6.44 5.58 -24.67
C SER A 145 5.34 5.04 -23.71
N ASN A 146 4.83 3.84 -23.97
CA ASN A 146 3.78 3.22 -23.14
C ASN A 146 4.30 2.14 -22.19
N ALA A 147 5.61 1.86 -22.14
CA ALA A 147 6.18 0.83 -21.29
C ALA A 147 7.25 1.39 -20.34
N LEU A 148 7.30 0.87 -19.12
CA LEU A 148 8.37 1.11 -18.15
C LEU A 148 9.48 0.06 -18.33
N PHE A 149 10.74 0.51 -18.33
CA PHE A 149 11.90 -0.35 -18.43
C PHE A 149 12.01 -1.29 -17.22
N LEU A 150 11.77 -0.79 -16.00
CA LEU A 150 11.76 -1.61 -14.78
C LEU A 150 10.80 -2.80 -14.91
N SER A 151 9.61 -2.59 -15.46
CA SER A 151 8.59 -3.64 -15.63
C SER A 151 8.99 -4.64 -16.69
N VAL A 152 9.53 -4.17 -17.81
CA VAL A 152 10.05 -5.03 -18.89
C VAL A 152 11.21 -5.88 -18.40
N MET A 153 12.09 -5.33 -17.57
CA MET A 153 13.19 -6.08 -16.96
C MET A 153 12.70 -7.16 -16.00
N ASN A 154 11.48 -7.07 -15.47
CA ASN A 154 10.91 -8.04 -14.54
C ASN A 154 9.88 -9.00 -15.19
N ASP A 155 9.64 -8.90 -16.51
CA ASP A 155 8.83 -9.88 -17.22
C ASP A 155 9.70 -11.07 -17.70
N LYS A 156 9.55 -12.21 -16.98
CA LYS A 156 10.19 -13.52 -17.32
C LYS A 156 11.73 -13.50 -17.43
N LYS A 157 12.41 -12.62 -16.69
CA LYS A 157 13.87 -12.49 -16.72
C LYS A 157 14.60 -13.02 -15.45
N ASP A 158 13.98 -13.94 -14.70
CA ASP A 158 14.57 -14.51 -13.47
C ASP A 158 15.98 -15.09 -13.65
N ARG A 159 16.29 -15.61 -14.84
CA ARG A 159 17.63 -16.15 -15.16
C ARG A 159 18.70 -15.07 -15.22
N LEU A 160 18.33 -13.88 -15.71
CA LEU A 160 19.25 -12.76 -15.82
C LEU A 160 19.76 -12.32 -14.45
N TYR A 161 18.89 -12.22 -13.46
CA TYR A 161 19.23 -11.85 -12.09
C TYR A 161 20.04 -12.91 -11.33
N LYS A 162 19.99 -14.18 -11.76
CA LYS A 162 20.85 -15.25 -11.23
C LYS A 162 22.25 -15.21 -11.82
N GLU A 163 22.37 -14.73 -13.03
CA GLU A 163 23.66 -14.62 -13.75
C GLU A 163 24.39 -13.31 -13.43
N TYR A 164 23.64 -12.23 -13.16
CA TYR A 164 24.17 -10.88 -12.94
C TYR A 164 23.60 -10.28 -11.64
N GLU A 165 24.38 -10.40 -10.58
CA GLU A 165 23.96 -9.93 -9.24
C GLU A 165 23.97 -8.39 -9.17
N GLU A 166 24.81 -7.72 -9.95
CA GLU A 166 24.94 -6.27 -9.98
C GLU A 166 23.67 -5.52 -10.39
N ILE A 167 22.75 -6.17 -11.13
CA ILE A 167 21.45 -5.59 -11.52
C ILE A 167 20.28 -6.13 -10.72
N ARG A 168 20.53 -6.89 -9.67
CA ARG A 168 19.48 -7.46 -8.82
C ARG A 168 18.58 -6.39 -8.20
N CYS A 169 19.11 -5.19 -7.98
CA CYS A 169 18.35 -4.04 -7.51
C CYS A 169 17.12 -3.74 -8.36
N LEU A 170 17.16 -3.97 -9.70
CA LEU A 170 15.98 -3.83 -10.56
C LEU A 170 14.85 -4.78 -10.15
N SER A 171 15.19 -6.03 -9.82
CA SER A 171 14.22 -6.99 -9.32
C SER A 171 13.75 -6.65 -7.91
N ASP A 172 14.65 -6.24 -7.03
CA ASP A 172 14.33 -5.94 -5.64
C ASP A 172 13.40 -4.74 -5.53
N VAL A 173 13.64 -3.67 -6.30
CA VAL A 173 12.75 -2.49 -6.39
C VAL A 173 11.37 -2.88 -6.94
N TYR A 174 11.30 -3.66 -8.02
CA TYR A 174 10.03 -4.15 -8.56
C TYR A 174 9.27 -5.02 -7.55
N MET A 175 9.99 -5.90 -6.84
CA MET A 175 9.43 -6.77 -5.80
C MET A 175 8.90 -5.97 -4.61
N TRP A 176 9.51 -4.84 -4.27
CA TRP A 176 8.99 -3.97 -3.23
C TRP A 176 7.58 -3.47 -3.59
N PHE A 177 7.36 -2.96 -4.81
CA PHE A 177 6.03 -2.53 -5.26
C PHE A 177 5.02 -3.67 -5.35
N THR A 178 5.43 -4.87 -5.73
CA THR A 178 4.52 -5.98 -5.98
C THR A 178 4.16 -6.77 -4.74
N ARG A 179 5.08 -6.89 -3.76
CA ARG A 179 4.94 -7.79 -2.60
C ARG A 179 5.10 -7.12 -1.24
N LYS A 180 5.85 -6.00 -1.16
CA LYS A 180 6.16 -5.37 0.12
C LYS A 180 5.27 -4.18 0.42
N LEU A 181 4.85 -3.43 -0.59
CA LEU A 181 3.95 -2.29 -0.43
C LEU A 181 2.49 -2.76 -0.46
N ASP A 182 1.80 -2.57 0.64
CA ASP A 182 0.38 -2.89 0.80
C ASP A 182 -0.43 -1.61 1.05
N ILE A 183 -1.40 -1.31 0.18
CA ILE A 183 -2.17 -0.07 0.24
C ILE A 183 -3.65 -0.39 0.37
N SER A 184 -4.25 0.01 1.50
CA SER A 184 -5.66 -0.13 1.76
C SER A 184 -6.42 1.16 1.45
N GLU A 185 -7.26 1.14 0.42
CA GLU A 185 -8.16 2.24 0.04
C GLU A 185 -9.55 2.02 0.65
N ASN A 186 -10.16 3.08 1.10
CA ASN A 186 -11.37 3.13 1.95
C ASN A 186 -12.67 2.52 1.38
N ARG A 187 -12.73 2.03 0.18
CA ARG A 187 -13.98 1.54 -0.45
C ARG A 187 -13.81 0.36 -1.40
N LYS A 188 -12.63 -0.19 -1.52
CA LYS A 188 -12.39 -1.31 -2.44
C LYS A 188 -12.08 -2.57 -1.68
N ASN A 189 -12.58 -3.68 -2.20
CA ASN A 189 -12.22 -5.01 -1.77
C ASN A 189 -10.69 -5.13 -1.78
N VAL A 190 -10.12 -5.21 -0.61
CA VAL A 190 -8.67 -5.41 -0.47
C VAL A 190 -8.44 -6.87 -0.86
N ILE A 191 -7.73 -7.09 -1.96
CA ILE A 191 -7.10 -8.38 -2.20
C ILE A 191 -5.85 -8.39 -1.32
N SER A 192 -6.04 -8.59 -0.04
CA SER A 192 -4.96 -8.82 0.89
C SER A 192 -4.73 -10.33 1.00
N ASP A 193 -3.52 -10.69 1.39
CA ASP A 193 -3.16 -12.09 1.58
C ASP A 193 -3.70 -12.61 2.93
N TYR A 194 -5.01 -12.79 3.01
CA TYR A 194 -5.68 -13.36 4.18
C TYR A 194 -5.36 -14.85 4.40
N THR A 195 -4.24 -15.34 3.84
CA THR A 195 -3.83 -16.75 3.97
C THR A 195 -3.58 -17.15 5.42
N TYR A 196 -3.31 -16.19 6.30
CA TYR A 196 -3.12 -16.43 7.73
C TYR A 196 -4.36 -17.07 8.40
N PHE A 197 -5.58 -16.81 7.90
CA PHE A 197 -6.78 -17.51 8.38
C PHE A 197 -6.77 -19.01 8.05
N MET A 198 -6.04 -19.40 7.02
CA MET A 198 -5.94 -20.80 6.60
C MET A 198 -4.85 -21.58 7.31
N ASN A 199 -3.91 -20.88 7.95
CA ASN A 199 -2.81 -21.50 8.67
C ASN A 199 -3.26 -21.86 10.08
N LYS A 200 -3.28 -23.18 10.37
CA LYS A 200 -3.67 -23.69 11.69
C LYS A 200 -2.78 -23.18 12.81
N ASP A 201 -1.51 -22.94 12.54
CA ASP A 201 -0.55 -22.44 13.53
C ASP A 201 -0.85 -20.99 13.95
N ASN A 202 -1.53 -20.24 13.10
CA ASN A 202 -1.94 -18.87 13.36
C ASN A 202 -3.32 -18.77 14.04
N PHE A 203 -4.08 -19.85 14.11
CA PHE A 203 -5.48 -19.82 14.55
C PHE A 203 -5.65 -19.12 15.90
N GLN A 204 -4.91 -19.57 16.94
CA GLN A 204 -5.03 -19.00 18.28
C GLN A 204 -4.63 -17.52 18.30
N LYS A 205 -3.53 -17.18 17.62
CA LYS A 205 -3.06 -15.79 17.52
C LYS A 205 -4.07 -14.87 16.86
N VAL A 206 -4.76 -15.33 15.81
CA VAL A 206 -5.83 -14.57 15.14
C VAL A 206 -7.01 -14.37 16.07
N CYS A 207 -7.45 -15.43 16.79
CA CYS A 207 -8.53 -15.32 17.78
C CYS A 207 -8.18 -14.35 18.91
N ASP A 208 -6.97 -14.43 19.44
CA ASP A 208 -6.49 -13.56 20.51
C ASP A 208 -6.45 -12.09 20.07
N LEU A 209 -5.99 -11.83 18.85
CA LEU A 209 -5.98 -10.48 18.28
C LEU A 209 -7.41 -9.93 18.09
N ILE A 210 -8.31 -10.72 17.51
CA ILE A 210 -9.73 -10.31 17.33
C ILE A 210 -10.37 -10.00 18.70
N GLY A 211 -10.16 -10.88 19.67
CA GLY A 211 -10.65 -10.71 21.03
C GLY A 211 -10.07 -9.49 21.74
N ALA A 212 -8.79 -9.18 21.49
CA ALA A 212 -8.11 -8.02 22.07
C ALA A 212 -8.79 -6.69 21.70
N PHE A 213 -9.48 -6.62 20.56
CA PHE A 213 -10.22 -5.43 20.11
C PHE A 213 -11.66 -5.38 20.62
N GLY A 214 -12.07 -6.32 21.47
CA GLY A 214 -13.41 -6.29 22.10
C GLY A 214 -14.56 -6.52 21.12
N THR A 215 -14.34 -7.27 20.04
CA THR A 215 -15.35 -7.57 19.02
C THR A 215 -16.45 -8.51 19.49
N GLY A 216 -16.25 -9.20 20.62
CA GLY A 216 -17.14 -10.28 21.08
C GLY A 216 -16.93 -11.61 20.37
N ILE A 217 -16.13 -11.65 19.31
CA ILE A 217 -15.78 -12.89 18.60
C ILE A 217 -14.80 -13.70 19.44
N LYS A 218 -15.16 -14.95 19.67
CA LYS A 218 -14.37 -15.94 20.41
C LYS A 218 -13.47 -16.75 19.46
N SER A 219 -14.04 -17.16 18.33
CA SER A 219 -13.34 -17.97 17.34
C SER A 219 -13.97 -17.82 15.96
N PHE A 220 -13.36 -18.44 14.97
CA PHE A 220 -13.90 -18.51 13.62
C PHE A 220 -13.84 -19.95 13.08
N LYS A 221 -14.70 -20.26 12.13
CA LYS A 221 -14.73 -21.55 11.41
C LYS A 221 -14.67 -21.31 9.92
N ILE A 222 -14.01 -22.22 9.21
CA ILE A 222 -13.96 -22.23 7.74
C ILE A 222 -14.94 -23.28 7.26
N GLU A 223 -16.05 -22.84 6.67
CA GLU A 223 -17.10 -23.71 6.15
C GLU A 223 -17.12 -23.79 4.63
N ASN A 224 -17.57 -24.92 4.11
CA ASN A 224 -17.77 -25.08 2.67
C ASN A 224 -19.08 -24.40 2.27
N ILE A 225 -19.06 -23.69 1.15
CA ILE A 225 -20.25 -23.11 0.53
C ILE A 225 -20.44 -23.68 -0.88
N SER A 226 -21.67 -23.61 -1.38
CA SER A 226 -21.95 -24.01 -2.76
C SER A 226 -21.42 -22.99 -3.77
N GLN A 227 -21.17 -23.43 -5.00
CA GLN A 227 -20.79 -22.51 -6.07
C GLN A 227 -21.91 -21.50 -6.39
N GLU A 228 -23.16 -21.89 -6.18
CA GLU A 228 -24.32 -21.01 -6.36
C GLU A 228 -24.34 -19.89 -5.32
N GLU A 229 -24.03 -20.22 -4.07
CA GLU A 229 -23.91 -19.23 -3.00
C GLU A 229 -22.74 -18.27 -3.26
N PHE A 230 -21.59 -18.78 -3.67
CA PHE A 230 -20.45 -17.95 -4.06
C PHE A 230 -20.79 -16.99 -5.22
N ALA A 231 -21.48 -17.48 -6.25
CA ALA A 231 -21.87 -16.69 -7.41
C ALA A 231 -22.89 -15.58 -7.10
N ARG A 232 -23.59 -15.64 -5.97
CA ARG A 232 -24.48 -14.53 -5.52
C ARG A 232 -23.71 -13.31 -5.03
N HIS A 233 -22.48 -13.51 -4.56
CA HIS A 233 -21.66 -12.44 -3.97
C HIS A 233 -20.58 -11.90 -4.90
N VAL A 234 -20.26 -12.63 -5.98
CA VAL A 234 -19.12 -12.31 -6.85
C VAL A 234 -19.59 -12.25 -8.30
N PRO A 235 -19.32 -11.17 -9.04
CA PRO A 235 -19.64 -11.04 -10.44
C PRO A 235 -19.01 -12.18 -11.27
N ARG A 236 -19.74 -12.65 -12.28
CA ARG A 236 -19.32 -13.79 -13.12
C ARG A 236 -17.97 -13.57 -13.79
N GLU A 237 -17.71 -12.36 -14.26
CA GLU A 237 -16.43 -11.96 -14.88
C GLU A 237 -15.24 -12.17 -13.92
N VAL A 238 -15.42 -11.79 -12.65
CA VAL A 238 -14.38 -11.98 -11.60
C VAL A 238 -14.17 -13.47 -11.32
N ILE A 239 -15.24 -14.28 -11.36
CA ILE A 239 -15.14 -15.73 -11.17
C ILE A 239 -14.33 -16.36 -12.31
N GLU A 240 -14.58 -15.95 -13.54
CA GLU A 240 -13.87 -16.45 -14.73
C GLU A 240 -12.38 -16.08 -14.67
N ASP A 241 -12.04 -14.84 -14.29
CA ASP A 241 -10.66 -14.39 -14.07
C ASP A 241 -9.93 -15.20 -12.98
N ILE A 242 -10.60 -15.49 -11.87
CA ILE A 242 -10.06 -16.30 -10.77
C ILE A 242 -9.79 -17.73 -11.23
N ILE A 243 -10.72 -18.33 -11.97
CA ILE A 243 -10.57 -19.68 -12.52
C ILE A 243 -9.34 -19.73 -13.43
N GLU A 244 -9.19 -18.74 -14.33
CA GLU A 244 -8.05 -18.65 -15.23
C GLU A 244 -6.71 -18.50 -14.46
N GLN A 245 -6.69 -17.70 -13.40
CA GLN A 245 -5.51 -17.56 -12.54
C GLN A 245 -5.15 -18.87 -11.83
N ILE A 246 -6.13 -19.59 -11.30
CA ILE A 246 -5.92 -20.89 -10.66
C ILE A 246 -5.36 -21.90 -11.68
N GLU A 247 -5.87 -21.93 -12.89
CA GLU A 247 -5.41 -22.83 -13.95
C GLU A 247 -4.00 -22.48 -14.45
N LYS A 248 -3.70 -21.20 -14.67
CA LYS A 248 -2.34 -20.73 -15.02
C LYS A 248 -1.30 -21.10 -13.97
N ASN A 249 -1.66 -21.02 -12.70
CA ASN A 249 -0.76 -21.36 -11.60
C ASN A 249 -0.60 -22.88 -11.40
N LYS A 250 -1.60 -23.69 -11.73
CA LYS A 250 -1.47 -25.16 -11.77
C LYS A 250 -0.40 -25.61 -12.78
N THR A 251 -0.34 -24.96 -13.94
CA THR A 251 0.62 -25.31 -15.00
C THR A 251 2.05 -24.89 -14.70
N LYS A 252 2.25 -23.80 -13.92
CA LYS A 252 3.60 -23.30 -13.54
C LYS A 252 4.24 -24.08 -12.39
N ASN A 253 3.47 -24.70 -11.49
CA ASN A 253 3.95 -25.28 -10.23
C ASN A 253 3.83 -26.80 -10.16
N ASN A 254 4.28 -27.52 -11.19
CA ASN A 254 4.38 -29.01 -11.16
C ASN A 254 5.32 -29.59 -10.08
N ARG A 255 5.94 -28.77 -9.22
CA ARG A 255 6.90 -29.21 -8.19
C ARG A 255 6.49 -29.01 -6.73
N THR A 256 5.42 -28.29 -6.45
CA THR A 256 4.90 -28.17 -5.08
C THR A 256 3.45 -28.60 -5.00
N LYS A 257 3.26 -29.84 -4.62
CA LYS A 257 1.99 -30.57 -4.50
C LYS A 257 1.10 -30.12 -3.36
N ASN A 258 1.10 -28.87 -2.87
CA ASN A 258 0.15 -28.50 -1.81
C ASN A 258 -0.18 -27.00 -1.79
N ASN A 259 -1.48 -26.74 -1.70
CA ASN A 259 -2.12 -25.56 -1.12
C ASN A 259 -2.06 -24.21 -1.87
N PHE A 260 -2.12 -24.19 -3.20
CA PHE A 260 -2.49 -22.94 -3.84
C PHE A 260 -3.99 -22.67 -3.58
N GLY A 261 -4.29 -21.60 -2.90
CA GLY A 261 -5.65 -21.09 -2.68
C GLY A 261 -5.66 -19.60 -2.93
N ILE A 262 -6.78 -19.09 -3.42
CA ILE A 262 -7.02 -17.65 -3.53
C ILE A 262 -7.95 -17.28 -2.38
N THR A 263 -7.58 -16.28 -1.60
CA THR A 263 -8.46 -15.64 -0.64
C THR A 263 -8.99 -14.36 -1.24
N MET A 264 -10.26 -14.11 -1.07
CA MET A 264 -10.92 -12.94 -1.61
C MET A 264 -11.88 -12.35 -0.58
N ARG A 265 -11.84 -11.04 -0.43
CA ARG A 265 -12.74 -10.26 0.38
C ARG A 265 -13.77 -9.59 -0.53
N ALA A 266 -15.03 -9.97 -0.41
CA ALA A 266 -16.18 -9.20 -0.92
C ALA A 266 -16.70 -8.25 0.17
N PRO A 267 -17.51 -7.23 -0.13
CA PRO A 267 -18.00 -6.28 0.87
C PRO A 267 -18.58 -6.95 2.11
N ASN A 268 -19.34 -8.01 1.93
CA ASN A 268 -20.09 -8.68 2.99
C ASN A 268 -19.73 -10.16 3.15
N ALA A 269 -18.64 -10.62 2.55
CA ALA A 269 -18.24 -12.01 2.61
C ALA A 269 -16.74 -12.21 2.46
N PHE A 270 -16.27 -13.32 2.97
CA PHE A 270 -14.90 -13.75 2.90
C PHE A 270 -14.82 -15.10 2.20
N PHE A 271 -14.07 -15.22 1.13
CA PHE A 271 -14.00 -16.44 0.35
C PHE A 271 -12.59 -17.00 0.28
N ILE A 272 -12.51 -18.30 0.39
CA ILE A 272 -11.31 -19.10 0.19
C ILE A 272 -11.59 -20.09 -0.92
N LEU A 273 -10.86 -19.94 -2.02
CA LEU A 273 -11.00 -20.77 -3.21
C LEU A 273 -9.80 -21.68 -3.32
N LYS A 274 -10.02 -22.99 -3.30
CA LYS A 274 -8.97 -24.00 -3.42
C LYS A 274 -9.33 -25.05 -4.46
N PRO A 275 -8.39 -25.50 -5.30
CA PRO A 275 -8.61 -26.69 -6.10
C PRO A 275 -8.69 -27.93 -5.20
N ASN A 276 -9.71 -28.74 -5.38
CA ASN A 276 -9.82 -30.03 -4.72
C ASN A 276 -8.96 -31.09 -5.42
N LYS A 277 -8.88 -32.30 -4.84
CA LYS A 277 -8.11 -33.43 -5.41
C LYS A 277 -8.59 -33.87 -6.82
N LYS A 278 -9.83 -33.53 -7.20
CA LYS A 278 -10.42 -33.83 -8.51
C LYS A 278 -10.24 -32.68 -9.52
N GLY A 279 -9.59 -31.57 -9.12
CA GLY A 279 -9.38 -30.41 -9.97
C GLY A 279 -10.51 -29.39 -9.95
N ASN A 280 -11.64 -29.67 -9.28
CA ASN A 280 -12.74 -28.72 -9.12
C ASN A 280 -12.41 -27.68 -8.06
N ILE A 281 -12.95 -26.46 -8.21
CA ILE A 281 -12.76 -25.40 -7.23
C ILE A 281 -13.71 -25.63 -6.05
N GLN A 282 -13.14 -25.73 -4.86
CA GLN A 282 -13.86 -25.76 -3.60
C GLN A 282 -13.94 -24.34 -3.06
N CYS A 283 -15.16 -23.86 -2.82
CA CYS A 283 -15.42 -22.56 -2.23
C CYS A 283 -15.66 -22.73 -0.73
N LYS A 284 -15.05 -21.86 0.05
CA LYS A 284 -15.24 -21.80 1.51
C LYS A 284 -15.43 -20.37 1.95
N THR A 285 -16.08 -20.18 3.10
CA THR A 285 -16.25 -18.89 3.76
C THR A 285 -15.77 -18.93 5.20
N LEU A 286 -15.55 -17.76 5.80
CA LEU A 286 -15.33 -17.61 7.22
C LEU A 286 -16.65 -17.34 7.91
N LYS A 287 -16.90 -18.04 9.01
CA LYS A 287 -18.00 -17.77 9.94
C LYS A 287 -17.45 -17.55 11.34
N PHE A 288 -18.09 -16.68 12.10
CA PHE A 288 -17.61 -16.21 13.40
C PHE A 288 -18.48 -16.75 14.52
N GLU A 289 -17.84 -17.17 15.60
CA GLU A 289 -18.46 -17.66 16.83
C GLU A 289 -18.32 -16.62 17.92
N HIS A 290 -19.42 -16.15 18.48
CA HIS A 290 -19.44 -15.24 19.62
C HIS A 290 -19.49 -15.98 20.96
N THR A 291 -19.10 -15.29 22.03
CA THR A 291 -18.90 -15.91 23.37
C THR A 291 -20.16 -16.48 24.00
N THR A 292 -21.34 -16.04 23.56
CA THR A 292 -22.61 -16.31 24.18
C THR A 292 -23.61 -17.11 23.36
N ASN A 293 -23.25 -17.47 22.11
CA ASN A 293 -24.18 -18.08 21.16
C ASN A 293 -23.62 -19.38 20.57
N ASP A 294 -24.50 -20.36 20.38
CA ASP A 294 -24.18 -21.61 19.66
C ASP A 294 -24.24 -21.46 18.12
N PHE A 295 -24.59 -20.27 17.64
CA PHE A 295 -24.73 -19.98 16.21
C PHE A 295 -23.47 -19.35 15.65
N LEU A 296 -23.19 -19.66 14.37
CA LEU A 296 -22.14 -19.06 13.60
C LEU A 296 -22.69 -17.89 12.77
N PHE A 297 -22.00 -16.76 12.84
CA PHE A 297 -22.37 -15.53 12.14
C PHE A 297 -21.57 -15.39 10.85
N ASP A 298 -22.24 -14.92 9.80
CA ASP A 298 -21.58 -14.50 8.57
C ASP A 298 -20.95 -13.13 8.75
N LEU A 299 -19.97 -12.82 7.92
CA LEU A 299 -19.32 -11.50 7.95
C LEU A 299 -20.34 -10.36 7.73
N ALA A 300 -21.40 -10.59 6.96
CA ALA A 300 -22.47 -9.62 6.73
C ALA A 300 -23.30 -9.29 7.99
N GLU A 301 -23.24 -10.14 8.99
CA GLU A 301 -23.97 -9.99 10.27
C GLU A 301 -23.12 -9.27 11.32
N GLU A 302 -21.81 -9.06 11.02
CA GLU A 302 -20.89 -8.35 11.89
C GLU A 302 -21.03 -6.82 11.76
N SER A 303 -20.66 -6.10 12.83
CA SER A 303 -20.62 -4.64 12.78
C SER A 303 -19.51 -4.13 11.87
N ASP A 304 -19.69 -2.91 11.30
CA ASP A 304 -18.65 -2.24 10.50
C ASP A 304 -17.32 -2.12 11.28
N GLY A 305 -17.38 -1.89 12.58
CA GLY A 305 -16.19 -1.83 13.43
C GLY A 305 -15.49 -3.18 13.56
N THR A 306 -16.24 -4.27 13.71
CA THR A 306 -15.72 -5.64 13.73
C THR A 306 -15.06 -5.96 12.38
N ILE A 307 -15.74 -5.66 11.28
CA ILE A 307 -15.22 -5.84 9.94
C ILE A 307 -13.91 -5.06 9.74
N ARG A 308 -13.86 -3.81 10.21
CA ARG A 308 -12.65 -2.99 10.14
C ARG A 308 -11.49 -3.59 10.91
N VAL A 309 -11.74 -4.12 12.11
CA VAL A 309 -10.72 -4.83 12.90
C VAL A 309 -10.18 -6.03 12.11
N LEU A 310 -11.05 -6.84 11.50
CA LEU A 310 -10.65 -7.99 10.69
C LEU A 310 -9.77 -7.57 9.50
N ASP A 311 -10.10 -6.46 8.83
CA ASP A 311 -9.30 -5.93 7.72
C ASP A 311 -7.92 -5.43 8.19
N LEU A 312 -7.81 -4.94 9.42
CA LEU A 312 -6.55 -4.46 9.99
C LEU A 312 -5.65 -5.56 10.56
N LEU A 313 -6.15 -6.78 10.75
CA LEU A 313 -5.34 -7.91 11.26
C LEU A 313 -4.15 -8.23 10.35
N GLU A 314 -4.23 -7.94 9.08
CA GLU A 314 -3.14 -8.15 8.11
C GLU A 314 -1.83 -7.53 8.59
N VAL A 315 -1.90 -6.33 9.18
CA VAL A 315 -0.72 -5.63 9.71
C VAL A 315 0.02 -6.47 10.75
N PHE A 316 -0.71 -7.19 11.61
CA PHE A 316 -0.14 -8.01 12.68
C PHE A 316 0.27 -9.41 12.22
N MET A 317 -0.37 -9.90 11.16
CA MET A 317 -0.19 -11.26 10.66
C MET A 317 0.81 -11.35 9.51
N SER A 318 1.20 -10.22 8.94
CA SER A 318 2.13 -10.15 7.81
C SER A 318 3.52 -10.67 8.14
N GLU A 319 4.26 -11.00 7.08
CA GLU A 319 5.70 -11.25 7.11
C GLU A 319 6.50 -9.97 7.41
N ASP A 320 7.81 -10.11 7.64
CA ASP A 320 8.73 -8.98 7.80
C ASP A 320 8.91 -8.17 6.50
N ASP A 321 9.47 -6.97 6.63
CA ASP A 321 9.76 -6.03 5.53
C ASP A 321 8.53 -5.58 4.74
N LYS A 322 7.39 -5.40 5.39
CA LYS A 322 6.18 -4.86 4.76
C LYS A 322 5.97 -3.38 5.10
N THR A 323 5.57 -2.62 4.09
CA THR A 323 5.07 -1.24 4.25
C THR A 323 3.57 -1.22 4.01
N PHE A 324 2.81 -0.82 5.03
CA PHE A 324 1.36 -0.64 4.97
C PHE A 324 1.02 0.84 4.83
N VAL A 325 0.11 1.15 3.91
CA VAL A 325 -0.47 2.48 3.74
C VAL A 325 -1.98 2.36 3.87
N ILE A 326 -2.55 2.97 4.91
CA ILE A 326 -3.96 2.81 5.26
C ILE A 326 -4.67 4.16 5.25
N ASP A 327 -5.66 4.31 4.36
CA ASP A 327 -6.52 5.50 4.33
C ASP A 327 -7.59 5.42 5.41
N GLU A 328 -7.80 6.54 6.13
CA GLU A 328 -8.79 6.66 7.22
C GLU A 328 -8.72 5.48 8.22
N LEU A 329 -7.61 5.37 8.94
CA LEU A 329 -7.41 4.30 9.93
C LEU A 329 -8.56 4.23 10.95
N ASP A 330 -9.00 5.40 11.41
CA ASP A 330 -10.02 5.60 12.44
C ASP A 330 -11.46 5.31 11.97
N ARG A 331 -11.67 5.08 10.66
CA ARG A 331 -13.00 4.84 10.12
C ARG A 331 -13.66 3.61 10.77
N CYS A 332 -14.90 3.78 11.21
CA CYS A 332 -15.71 2.75 11.90
C CYS A 332 -15.10 2.22 13.20
N LEU A 333 -14.00 2.79 13.69
CA LEU A 333 -13.40 2.42 14.96
C LEU A 333 -13.71 3.44 16.05
N HIS A 334 -13.93 2.93 17.25
CA HIS A 334 -13.96 3.81 18.43
C HIS A 334 -12.54 4.37 18.66
N PRO A 335 -12.38 5.64 19.07
CA PRO A 335 -11.06 6.26 19.28
C PRO A 335 -10.10 5.44 20.14
N ILE A 336 -10.59 4.79 21.20
CA ILE A 336 -9.80 3.91 22.06
C ILE A 336 -9.24 2.70 21.28
N LEU A 337 -10.00 2.16 20.32
CA LEU A 337 -9.54 1.04 19.50
C LEU A 337 -8.46 1.48 18.52
N THR A 338 -8.58 2.68 17.93
CA THR A 338 -7.56 3.25 17.07
C THR A 338 -6.26 3.48 17.84
N TYR A 339 -6.35 4.06 19.05
CA TYR A 339 -5.20 4.21 19.94
C TYR A 339 -4.54 2.85 20.27
N LYS A 340 -5.36 1.86 20.65
CA LYS A 340 -4.88 0.51 20.96
C LYS A 340 -4.23 -0.17 19.76
N PHE A 341 -4.78 0.01 18.56
CA PHE A 341 -4.21 -0.53 17.33
C PHE A 341 -2.78 0.00 17.11
N ILE A 342 -2.58 1.31 17.22
CA ILE A 342 -1.26 1.94 17.05
C ILE A 342 -0.30 1.49 18.16
N SER A 343 -0.77 1.39 19.42
CA SER A 343 0.05 0.88 20.52
C SER A 343 0.52 -0.55 20.27
N LEU A 344 -0.36 -1.42 19.79
CA LEU A 344 -0.01 -2.80 19.43
C LEU A 344 0.93 -2.85 18.21
N PHE A 345 0.73 -1.95 17.24
CA PHE A 345 1.64 -1.82 16.11
C PHE A 345 3.07 -1.47 16.57
N PHE A 346 3.22 -0.56 17.52
CA PHE A 346 4.54 -0.23 18.05
C PHE A 346 5.22 -1.43 18.76
N GLU A 347 4.45 -2.27 19.47
CA GLU A 347 5.01 -3.49 20.04
C GLU A 347 5.46 -4.47 18.93
N LEU A 348 4.68 -4.61 17.85
CA LEU A 348 5.06 -5.39 16.69
C LEU A 348 6.33 -4.85 16.02
N ALA A 349 6.44 -3.54 15.85
CA ALA A 349 7.54 -2.86 15.18
C ALA A 349 8.88 -2.98 15.94
N LYS A 350 8.86 -3.33 17.23
CA LYS A 350 10.08 -3.66 18.00
C LYS A 350 10.73 -4.97 17.52
N ILE A 351 9.92 -5.93 17.10
CA ILE A 351 10.36 -7.30 16.77
C ILE A 351 10.32 -7.60 15.28
N LYS A 352 9.66 -6.76 14.49
CA LYS A 352 9.55 -6.89 13.03
C LYS A 352 9.96 -5.61 12.33
N ASN A 353 10.51 -5.75 11.15
CA ASN A 353 10.76 -4.63 10.25
C ASN A 353 9.51 -4.36 9.41
N VAL A 354 8.54 -3.65 10.00
CA VAL A 354 7.28 -3.25 9.36
C VAL A 354 7.12 -1.75 9.45
N GLN A 355 6.56 -1.16 8.41
CA GLN A 355 6.26 0.26 8.35
C GLN A 355 4.76 0.48 8.15
N LEU A 356 4.20 1.47 8.83
CA LEU A 356 2.79 1.83 8.75
C LEU A 356 2.63 3.33 8.53
N VAL A 357 2.05 3.71 7.40
CA VAL A 357 1.66 5.07 7.07
C VAL A 357 0.13 5.13 7.08
N VAL A 358 -0.44 6.02 7.86
CA VAL A 358 -1.89 6.13 7.98
C VAL A 358 -2.37 7.56 7.71
N THR A 359 -3.56 7.69 7.12
CA THR A 359 -4.30 8.95 7.21
C THR A 359 -5.35 8.82 8.31
N THR A 360 -5.60 9.89 9.05
CA THR A 360 -6.55 9.88 10.17
C THR A 360 -7.14 11.26 10.42
N HIS A 361 -8.30 11.28 11.06
CA HIS A 361 -8.93 12.49 11.63
C HIS A 361 -8.96 12.45 13.16
N GLU A 362 -8.46 11.38 13.77
CA GLU A 362 -8.55 11.17 15.22
C GLU A 362 -7.50 12.01 15.96
N SER A 363 -7.94 13.15 16.50
CA SER A 363 -7.05 14.09 17.21
C SER A 363 -6.46 13.50 18.50
N ARG A 364 -7.13 12.52 19.14
CA ARG A 364 -6.64 11.88 20.38
C ARG A 364 -5.35 11.08 20.17
N LEU A 365 -4.98 10.77 18.92
CA LEU A 365 -3.70 10.16 18.61
C LEU A 365 -2.54 11.16 18.67
N LEU A 366 -2.84 12.48 18.65
CA LEU A 366 -1.86 13.54 18.82
C LEU A 366 -1.46 13.64 20.31
N ASP A 367 -0.80 12.61 20.77
CA ASP A 367 -0.29 12.45 22.12
C ASP A 367 1.20 12.10 22.06
N PHE A 368 2.06 12.92 22.63
CA PHE A 368 3.51 12.68 22.65
C PHE A 368 3.93 11.47 23.50
N ASN A 369 3.03 10.89 24.30
CA ASN A 369 3.25 9.58 24.90
C ASN A 369 3.08 8.45 23.87
N LEU A 370 2.30 8.69 22.81
CA LEU A 370 2.05 7.74 21.75
C LEU A 370 2.91 7.99 20.51
N LEU A 371 2.93 9.22 20.00
CA LEU A 371 3.59 9.58 18.72
C LEU A 371 4.78 10.53 18.95
N ARG A 372 5.80 10.40 18.10
CA ARG A 372 6.89 11.36 17.98
C ARG A 372 6.48 12.51 17.05
N ARG A 373 7.14 13.64 17.15
CA ARG A 373 6.87 14.80 16.29
C ARG A 373 7.13 14.51 14.81
N GLU A 374 8.17 13.75 14.54
CA GLU A 374 8.58 13.34 13.20
C GLU A 374 7.57 12.36 12.57
N GLU A 375 6.80 11.66 13.39
CA GLU A 375 5.77 10.71 12.96
C GLU A 375 4.45 11.39 12.56
N VAL A 376 4.29 12.69 12.88
CA VAL A 376 3.06 13.46 12.62
C VAL A 376 3.24 14.37 11.42
N TRP A 377 2.35 14.26 10.45
CA TRP A 377 2.34 15.03 9.22
C TRP A 377 0.98 15.69 9.01
N PHE A 378 0.98 16.87 8.40
CA PHE A 378 -0.23 17.58 8.04
C PHE A 378 -0.35 17.75 6.54
N VAL A 379 -1.59 17.71 6.05
CA VAL A 379 -1.94 18.05 4.67
C VAL A 379 -2.82 19.29 4.70
N ASP A 380 -2.42 20.31 3.99
CA ASP A 380 -3.21 21.52 3.81
C ASP A 380 -3.39 21.86 2.35
N LYS A 381 -4.46 22.60 2.04
CA LYS A 381 -4.79 22.98 0.68
C LYS A 381 -4.51 24.48 0.50
N ARG A 382 -3.59 24.79 -0.41
CA ARG A 382 -3.29 26.19 -0.78
C ARG A 382 -4.51 26.85 -1.44
N GLU A 383 -4.53 28.16 -1.45
CA GLU A 383 -5.52 28.96 -2.20
C GLU A 383 -5.56 28.60 -3.70
N SER A 384 -4.43 28.19 -4.26
CA SER A 384 -4.34 27.68 -5.64
C SER A 384 -5.09 26.38 -5.87
N GLY A 385 -5.51 25.67 -4.81
CA GLY A 385 -6.12 24.34 -4.86
C GLY A 385 -5.10 23.18 -4.81
N ALA A 386 -3.80 23.44 -4.83
CA ALA A 386 -2.76 22.44 -4.60
C ALA A 386 -2.72 22.01 -3.14
N SER A 387 -2.32 20.77 -2.89
CA SER A 387 -2.13 20.26 -1.54
C SER A 387 -0.63 20.15 -1.22
N ASP A 388 -0.26 20.52 0.00
CA ASP A 388 1.07 20.32 0.55
C ASP A 388 1.03 19.35 1.70
N ILE A 389 2.11 18.58 1.86
CA ILE A 389 2.34 17.69 3.00
C ILE A 389 3.58 18.17 3.73
N TYR A 390 3.48 18.37 5.04
CA TYR A 390 4.59 18.86 5.86
C TYR A 390 4.55 18.23 7.26
N PRO A 391 5.73 17.99 7.89
CA PRO A 391 5.81 17.37 9.20
C PRO A 391 5.59 18.37 10.33
N LEU A 392 5.06 17.91 11.45
CA LEU A 392 4.96 18.68 12.69
C LEU A 392 6.32 19.19 13.19
N SER A 393 7.40 18.47 12.89
CA SER A 393 8.77 18.83 13.28
C SER A 393 9.25 20.16 12.67
N GLN A 394 8.59 20.71 11.65
CA GLN A 394 8.87 22.07 11.13
C GLN A 394 8.45 23.19 12.09
N TYR A 395 7.59 22.93 13.06
CA TYR A 395 7.13 23.91 14.02
C TYR A 395 8.01 23.89 15.27
N ASN A 396 8.63 25.02 15.58
CA ASN A 396 9.58 25.18 16.71
C ASN A 396 8.93 25.57 18.04
N ASP A 397 7.64 25.36 18.21
CA ASP A 397 6.98 25.80 19.44
C ASP A 397 7.56 25.15 20.70
N LYS A 398 7.84 25.96 21.71
CA LYS A 398 8.17 25.48 23.07
C LYS A 398 6.89 24.93 23.70
N PHE A 399 6.86 23.64 23.91
CA PHE A 399 5.63 22.92 24.20
C PHE A 399 5.34 22.80 25.68
N ASP A 400 4.53 23.75 26.17
CA ASP A 400 3.61 23.52 27.28
C ASP A 400 2.15 23.30 26.82
N CYS A 401 1.92 23.22 25.48
CA CYS A 401 0.58 23.06 24.89
C CYS A 401 0.23 21.60 24.64
N ILE A 402 -0.99 21.23 24.99
CA ILE A 402 -1.62 19.97 24.62
C ILE A 402 -1.80 19.99 23.10
N ILE A 403 -1.08 19.13 22.37
CA ILE A 403 -0.93 19.18 20.91
C ILE A 403 -2.25 18.99 20.17
N ASP A 404 -3.16 18.14 20.67
CA ASP A 404 -4.48 17.92 20.12
C ASP A 404 -5.32 19.20 20.13
N LYS A 405 -5.25 19.98 21.21
CA LYS A 405 -5.92 21.29 21.30
C LYS A 405 -5.33 22.30 20.31
N ALA A 406 -3.99 22.39 20.25
CA ALA A 406 -3.32 23.28 19.32
C ALA A 406 -3.66 22.96 17.86
N TYR A 407 -3.78 21.66 17.52
CA TYR A 407 -4.26 21.20 16.22
C TYR A 407 -5.70 21.65 15.98
N LEU A 408 -6.62 21.38 16.91
CA LEU A 408 -8.04 21.75 16.76
C LEU A 408 -8.25 23.26 16.70
N GLU A 409 -7.36 24.06 17.31
CA GLU A 409 -7.30 25.53 17.18
C GLU A 409 -6.74 26.00 15.83
N GLY A 410 -6.28 25.08 14.97
CA GLY A 410 -5.75 25.40 13.64
C GLY A 410 -4.32 25.91 13.62
N ARG A 411 -3.56 25.80 14.70
CA ARG A 411 -2.18 26.33 14.79
C ARG A 411 -1.21 25.68 13.80
N TYR A 412 -1.49 24.43 13.43
CA TYR A 412 -0.65 23.65 12.51
C TYR A 412 -1.27 23.53 11.11
N GLY A 413 -2.37 24.25 10.81
CA GLY A 413 -3.15 24.01 9.60
C GLY A 413 -3.90 22.68 9.64
N GLY A 414 -4.36 22.22 8.47
CA GLY A 414 -4.99 20.90 8.34
C GLY A 414 -6.34 20.74 9.04
N VAL A 415 -6.94 21.81 9.55
CA VAL A 415 -8.28 21.82 10.15
C VAL A 415 -9.28 22.53 9.24
N PRO A 416 -10.59 22.14 9.30
CA PRO A 416 -11.62 22.85 8.55
C PRO A 416 -11.73 24.31 8.98
N ILE A 417 -11.67 25.25 8.03
CA ILE A 417 -11.94 26.66 8.27
C ILE A 417 -13.45 26.86 8.07
N PHE A 418 -14.16 27.19 9.14
CA PHE A 418 -15.57 27.50 9.06
C PHE A 418 -15.75 28.99 8.77
N ASN A 419 -16.36 29.33 7.64
CA ASN A 419 -16.91 30.67 7.45
C ASN A 419 -18.07 30.84 8.44
N THR A 420 -17.97 31.79 9.34
CA THR A 420 -18.91 32.06 10.44
C THR A 420 -20.31 32.50 10.00
N ILE A 421 -20.52 32.70 8.70
CA ILE A 421 -21.82 33.10 8.17
C ILE A 421 -22.47 31.85 7.56
N PHE A 422 -23.20 31.12 8.38
CA PHE A 422 -24.23 30.24 7.83
C PHE A 422 -25.38 31.14 7.33
N PRO A 423 -25.81 31.02 6.10
CA PRO A 423 -27.05 31.69 5.63
C PRO A 423 -28.22 30.95 6.28
N ILE A 424 -28.43 31.21 7.58
CA ILE A 424 -29.71 30.89 8.21
C ILE A 424 -30.62 32.03 7.82
N GLU A 425 -31.40 31.85 6.77
CA GLU A 425 -32.56 32.71 6.54
C GLU A 425 -33.42 32.64 7.82
N LYS A 426 -33.60 33.80 8.45
CA LYS A 426 -34.54 33.91 9.54
C LYS A 426 -35.92 33.60 8.97
N VAL A 427 -36.49 32.47 9.34
CA VAL A 427 -37.90 32.12 9.10
C VAL A 427 -38.76 33.08 9.90
#